data_4ebb210b9d4741d59a73ea611957b6cb
#
_entry.id   4ebb210b9d4741d59a73ea611957b6cb
#
_cell.length_a   1.000
_cell.length_b   1.000
_cell.length_c   1.000
_cell.angle_alpha   90.00
_cell.angle_beta   90.00
_cell.angle_gamma   90.00
#
_symmetry.space_group_name_H-M   'P 1'
#
loop_
_entity.id
_entity.type
_entity.pdbx_description
1 polymer ?
#
loop_
_entity_poly.entity_id
_entity_poly.type
_entity_poly.pdbx_seq_one_letter_code
_entity_poly.pdbx_strand_id
1 'polypeptide(L)'
;MKKVFLLLCLMATTSFAMATDLWEGTHAVDWSNTLTIEAAKFADAQVGQKIVVEFEDATGEVIELHSNGGMLPGTRYAHSLYADQHEMQVFITPGMLACLKEHGMEICGTGFTATKVWYGDGKDNVDENTVWTGYFWMDEWSTLEIAKTSFDGINWSDYKAIRFYSEANRKDYVINVLTKWGDGGKLGDQTTMTMTNEYAELSLDGIDMATKLADVDRLMVQCNKEGGNPFNFTAIVLVKSVCDAEITDASGYATFTTGAEALKIEGVEAYIAKVNGSKVSLTSVTEVPANSAVILKGAVGKYSFPVIESAEALTGNELKASDGTANGNVYVLANKTNGIGFYKLQSTDKVPAGKAYLQIASDAPEFLPIDGMGLTGISATLMNNEKVYNEIFNLAGQHVAQPAKGLYIVNGKKVIFK
;
A
#
# COMPACT_ATOMS: atom_id res chain seq x y z
N MET A 1 -22.08 16.11 28.95
CA MET A 1 -20.84 15.32 28.98
C MET A 1 -20.45 14.99 27.56
N LYS A 2 -19.50 15.75 26.99
CA LYS A 2 -19.03 15.56 25.62
C LYS A 2 -17.94 14.47 25.67
N LYS A 3 -18.16 13.32 25.04
CA LYS A 3 -17.14 12.29 24.83
C LYS A 3 -16.24 12.75 23.69
N VAL A 4 -15.03 13.18 24.05
CA VAL A 4 -13.95 13.39 23.09
C VAL A 4 -13.42 12.02 22.70
N PHE A 5 -13.67 11.58 21.47
CA PHE A 5 -12.99 10.43 20.86
C PHE A 5 -11.61 10.90 20.44
N LEU A 6 -10.61 10.51 21.19
CA LEU A 6 -9.20 10.70 20.85
C LEU A 6 -8.85 9.63 19.80
N LEU A 7 -8.84 10.01 18.53
CA LEU A 7 -8.33 9.17 17.44
C LEU A 7 -6.80 9.19 17.54
N LEU A 8 -6.25 8.10 18.07
CA LEU A 8 -4.80 7.89 18.12
C LEU A 8 -4.31 7.63 16.69
N CYS A 9 -3.89 8.67 15.98
CA CYS A 9 -3.09 8.53 14.76
C CYS A 9 -1.73 7.93 15.16
N LEU A 10 -1.53 6.66 14.85
CA LEU A 10 -0.23 6.02 14.93
C LEU A 10 0.65 6.70 13.86
N MET A 11 1.50 7.64 14.28
CA MET A 11 2.56 8.16 13.45
C MET A 11 3.61 7.05 13.31
N ALA A 12 3.69 6.43 12.15
CA ALA A 12 4.87 5.68 11.76
C ALA A 12 6.01 6.70 11.57
N THR A 13 6.71 7.01 12.65
CA THR A 13 8.05 7.57 12.53
C THR A 13 8.93 6.40 12.08
N THR A 14 9.50 6.48 10.89
CA THR A 14 10.66 5.68 10.53
C THR A 14 11.83 6.11 11.42
N SER A 15 11.81 5.71 12.67
CA SER A 15 12.99 5.68 13.50
C SER A 15 13.78 4.46 13.01
N PHE A 16 15.04 4.66 12.64
CA PHE A 16 16.00 3.58 12.50
C PHE A 16 15.91 2.71 13.75
N ALA A 17 15.28 1.56 13.63
CA ALA A 17 15.08 0.67 14.75
C ALA A 17 16.46 0.07 15.06
N MET A 18 17.01 0.40 16.22
CA MET A 18 18.18 -0.28 16.72
C MET A 18 17.87 -1.78 16.77
N ALA A 19 18.87 -2.60 16.44
CA ALA A 19 18.75 -4.05 16.52
C ALA A 19 18.22 -4.46 17.90
N THR A 20 17.22 -5.35 17.93
CA THR A 20 16.65 -5.88 19.16
C THR A 20 17.12 -7.32 19.35
N ASP A 21 17.89 -7.57 20.40
CA ASP A 21 18.35 -8.89 20.73
C ASP A 21 17.21 -9.76 21.27
N LEU A 22 16.99 -10.90 20.64
CA LEU A 22 16.00 -11.89 21.03
C LEU A 22 16.59 -12.94 21.96
N TRP A 23 17.79 -13.38 21.65
CA TRP A 23 18.52 -14.40 22.40
C TRP A 23 20.02 -14.29 22.12
N GLU A 24 20.85 -14.61 23.13
CA GLU A 24 22.29 -14.71 23.03
C GLU A 24 22.78 -15.86 23.94
N GLY A 25 23.69 -16.69 23.44
CA GLY A 25 24.21 -17.84 24.19
C GLY A 25 24.97 -18.78 23.27
N THR A 26 25.01 -20.06 23.67
CA THR A 26 25.59 -21.17 22.87
C THR A 26 24.58 -22.32 22.88
N HIS A 27 24.04 -22.68 21.72
CA HIS A 27 23.05 -23.73 21.59
C HIS A 27 23.35 -24.58 20.34
N ALA A 28 23.81 -25.80 20.56
CA ALA A 28 24.00 -26.76 19.46
C ALA A 28 22.62 -27.21 18.99
N VAL A 29 22.25 -26.84 17.75
CA VAL A 29 20.93 -27.09 17.16
C VAL A 29 20.93 -28.46 16.48
N ASP A 30 19.94 -29.28 16.79
CA ASP A 30 19.56 -30.45 16.01
C ASP A 30 18.04 -30.61 15.99
N TRP A 31 17.52 -31.53 15.18
CA TRP A 31 16.07 -31.75 15.03
C TRP A 31 15.34 -32.17 16.32
N SER A 32 16.08 -32.64 17.32
CA SER A 32 15.56 -33.01 18.64
C SER A 32 15.86 -31.96 19.72
N ASN A 33 16.73 -31.00 19.43
CA ASN A 33 17.18 -29.94 20.31
C ASN A 33 17.10 -28.57 19.62
N THR A 34 15.87 -28.08 19.42
CA THR A 34 15.57 -26.81 18.78
C THR A 34 15.79 -25.63 19.73
N LEU A 35 16.06 -24.44 19.18
CA LEU A 35 16.14 -23.21 19.96
C LEU A 35 14.82 -22.41 19.83
N THR A 36 14.10 -22.27 20.92
CA THR A 36 12.81 -21.58 20.97
C THR A 36 13.00 -20.10 21.34
N ILE A 37 12.33 -19.21 20.61
CA ILE A 37 12.20 -17.78 20.88
C ILE A 37 10.73 -17.45 21.13
N GLU A 38 10.42 -17.03 22.35
CA GLU A 38 9.04 -16.78 22.80
C GLU A 38 8.36 -15.63 22.05
N ALA A 39 7.04 -15.72 21.82
CA ALA A 39 6.22 -14.73 21.14
C ALA A 39 6.35 -13.32 21.70
N ALA A 40 6.45 -13.18 23.02
CA ALA A 40 6.61 -11.89 23.71
C ALA A 40 7.84 -11.08 23.24
N LYS A 41 8.87 -11.74 22.73
CA LYS A 41 10.08 -11.12 22.19
C LYS A 41 9.83 -10.35 20.88
N PHE A 42 8.76 -10.68 20.17
CA PHE A 42 8.40 -10.07 18.89
C PHE A 42 7.32 -8.96 19.01
N ALA A 43 6.99 -8.51 20.23
CA ALA A 43 5.92 -7.53 20.46
C ALA A 43 6.08 -6.25 19.62
N ASP A 44 7.31 -5.73 19.51
CA ASP A 44 7.65 -4.50 18.80
C ASP A 44 8.16 -4.74 17.37
N ALA A 45 8.23 -6.00 16.91
CA ALA A 45 8.65 -6.34 15.57
C ALA A 45 7.68 -5.80 14.52
N GLN A 46 8.20 -5.41 13.36
CA GLN A 46 7.46 -4.79 12.26
C GLN A 46 7.74 -5.50 10.92
N VAL A 47 6.78 -5.43 10.02
CA VAL A 47 6.94 -5.87 8.62
C VAL A 47 8.11 -5.13 7.97
N GLY A 48 8.90 -5.85 7.18
CA GLY A 48 10.09 -5.34 6.49
C GLY A 48 11.38 -5.45 7.29
N GLN A 49 11.32 -5.58 8.61
CA GLN A 49 12.53 -5.87 9.40
C GLN A 49 13.11 -7.25 9.04
N LYS A 50 14.40 -7.45 9.30
CA LYS A 50 15.02 -8.77 9.17
C LYS A 50 15.21 -9.44 10.53
N ILE A 51 15.05 -10.76 10.56
CA ILE A 51 15.51 -11.61 11.65
C ILE A 51 16.85 -12.21 11.21
N VAL A 52 17.83 -12.17 12.09
CA VAL A 52 19.15 -12.74 11.86
C VAL A 52 19.40 -13.80 12.92
N VAL A 53 19.83 -14.96 12.48
CA VAL A 53 20.36 -16.05 13.32
C VAL A 53 21.85 -16.13 13.05
N GLU A 54 22.67 -15.79 14.05
CA GLU A 54 24.12 -15.94 14.01
C GLU A 54 24.50 -17.33 14.56
N PHE A 55 25.47 -17.96 13.94
CA PHE A 55 25.91 -19.30 14.31
C PHE A 55 27.38 -19.54 13.97
N GLU A 56 27.92 -20.59 14.58
CA GLU A 56 29.27 -21.12 14.36
C GLU A 56 29.18 -22.61 13.99
N ASP A 57 30.31 -23.17 13.59
CA ASP A 57 30.52 -24.60 13.31
C ASP A 57 29.56 -25.16 12.21
N ALA A 58 29.17 -24.34 11.23
CA ALA A 58 28.34 -24.82 10.13
C ALA A 58 29.04 -25.92 9.31
N THR A 59 28.40 -27.07 9.15
CA THR A 59 28.99 -28.27 8.52
C THR A 59 28.36 -28.60 7.16
N GLY A 60 27.64 -27.65 6.53
CA GLY A 60 26.98 -27.88 5.25
C GLY A 60 25.58 -28.53 5.32
N GLU A 61 25.03 -28.59 6.51
CA GLU A 61 23.68 -29.10 6.77
C GLU A 61 22.61 -28.02 6.57
N VAL A 62 21.51 -28.07 7.27
CA VAL A 62 20.35 -27.19 7.04
C VAL A 62 19.89 -26.47 8.31
N ILE A 63 19.36 -25.27 8.11
CA ILE A 63 18.58 -24.51 9.10
C ILE A 63 17.18 -24.24 8.55
N GLU A 64 16.17 -24.39 9.41
CA GLU A 64 14.79 -24.02 9.14
C GLU A 64 14.24 -23.22 10.32
N LEU A 65 13.34 -22.28 10.02
CA LEU A 65 12.59 -21.56 11.03
C LEU A 65 11.17 -22.11 11.07
N HIS A 66 10.75 -22.54 12.25
CA HIS A 66 9.43 -23.09 12.51
C HIS A 66 8.62 -22.21 13.45
N SER A 67 7.31 -22.39 13.46
CA SER A 67 6.38 -21.80 14.41
C SER A 67 5.09 -22.58 14.41
N ASN A 68 4.47 -22.74 15.57
CA ASN A 68 3.20 -23.44 15.73
C ASN A 68 3.20 -24.87 15.10
N GLY A 69 4.31 -25.58 15.22
CA GLY A 69 4.45 -26.94 14.71
C GLY A 69 4.63 -27.09 13.19
N GLY A 70 4.90 -26.00 12.47
CA GLY A 70 5.17 -26.00 11.02
C GLY A 70 6.24 -24.99 10.64
N MET A 71 6.52 -24.89 9.34
CA MET A 71 7.43 -23.85 8.84
C MET A 71 6.89 -22.44 9.14
N LEU A 72 7.76 -21.54 9.57
CA LEU A 72 7.41 -20.14 9.74
C LEU A 72 7.01 -19.51 8.39
N PRO A 73 5.86 -18.83 8.29
CA PRO A 73 5.45 -18.15 7.06
C PRO A 73 6.53 -17.23 6.50
N GLY A 74 6.68 -17.15 5.19
CA GLY A 74 7.69 -16.31 4.53
C GLY A 74 9.08 -16.91 4.52
N THR A 75 9.26 -18.16 4.93
CA THR A 75 10.55 -18.87 4.88
C THR A 75 10.57 -19.92 3.78
N ARG A 76 11.76 -20.38 3.45
CA ARG A 76 12.00 -21.47 2.52
C ARG A 76 12.40 -22.75 3.23
N TYR A 77 12.10 -23.86 2.62
CA TYR A 77 12.55 -25.18 3.08
C TYR A 77 14.07 -25.34 2.91
N ALA A 78 14.67 -26.12 3.80
CA ALA A 78 16.02 -26.64 3.70
C ALA A 78 17.05 -25.55 3.31
N HIS A 79 17.13 -24.46 4.10
CA HIS A 79 18.17 -23.48 3.89
C HIS A 79 19.53 -24.11 4.19
N SER A 80 20.25 -24.50 3.14
CA SER A 80 21.58 -25.10 3.28
C SER A 80 22.57 -24.11 3.88
N LEU A 81 23.34 -24.57 4.85
CA LEU A 81 24.42 -23.81 5.46
C LEU A 81 25.73 -24.16 4.77
N TYR A 82 26.56 -23.16 4.53
CA TYR A 82 27.91 -23.36 4.00
C TYR A 82 28.92 -23.21 5.14
N ALA A 83 30.04 -23.94 5.07
CA ALA A 83 31.05 -23.99 6.14
C ALA A 83 31.67 -22.64 6.51
N ASP A 84 31.59 -21.63 5.61
CA ASP A 84 32.08 -20.27 5.83
C ASP A 84 30.95 -19.28 6.14
N GLN A 85 29.71 -19.76 6.29
CA GLN A 85 28.57 -18.96 6.65
C GLN A 85 28.46 -18.87 8.17
N HIS A 86 28.20 -17.65 8.67
CA HIS A 86 28.08 -17.38 10.11
C HIS A 86 26.73 -16.77 10.48
N GLU A 87 25.88 -16.51 9.50
CA GLU A 87 24.53 -15.99 9.75
C GLU A 87 23.53 -16.45 8.67
N MET A 88 22.28 -16.51 9.05
CA MET A 88 21.12 -16.63 8.15
C MET A 88 20.17 -15.50 8.45
N GLN A 89 19.60 -14.89 7.40
CA GLN A 89 18.62 -13.82 7.54
C GLN A 89 17.34 -14.11 6.77
N VAL A 90 16.22 -13.70 7.37
CA VAL A 90 14.89 -13.68 6.73
C VAL A 90 14.23 -12.32 6.96
N PHE A 91 13.36 -11.89 6.05
CA PHE A 91 12.65 -10.62 6.18
C PHE A 91 11.22 -10.87 6.62
N ILE A 92 10.76 -10.09 7.59
CA ILE A 92 9.45 -10.24 8.19
C ILE A 92 8.36 -9.82 7.21
N THR A 93 7.59 -10.80 6.72
CA THR A 93 6.38 -10.58 5.93
C THR A 93 5.16 -10.41 6.86
N PRO A 94 3.99 -9.92 6.35
CA PRO A 94 2.78 -9.82 7.18
C PRO A 94 2.37 -11.14 7.83
N GLY A 95 2.37 -12.26 7.08
CA GLY A 95 2.05 -13.57 7.61
C GLY A 95 3.06 -14.06 8.66
N MET A 96 4.34 -13.82 8.43
CA MET A 96 5.39 -14.10 9.41
C MET A 96 5.18 -13.31 10.70
N LEU A 97 4.94 -11.99 10.61
CA LEU A 97 4.73 -11.14 11.77
C LEU A 97 3.56 -11.58 12.65
N ALA A 98 2.43 -11.93 12.02
CA ALA A 98 1.27 -12.44 12.73
C ALA A 98 1.60 -13.72 13.52
N CYS A 99 2.25 -14.67 12.86
CA CYS A 99 2.66 -15.94 13.45
C CYS A 99 3.68 -15.75 14.60
N LEU A 100 4.69 -14.91 14.42
CA LEU A 100 5.70 -14.59 15.44
C LEU A 100 5.08 -13.99 16.70
N LYS A 101 4.15 -13.05 16.56
CA LYS A 101 3.49 -12.39 17.69
C LYS A 101 2.54 -13.31 18.45
N GLU A 102 1.99 -14.32 17.79
CA GLU A 102 1.07 -15.27 18.41
C GLU A 102 1.80 -16.47 19.02
N HIS A 103 2.80 -17.02 18.31
CA HIS A 103 3.39 -18.32 18.65
C HIS A 103 4.90 -18.27 18.90
N GLY A 104 5.59 -17.18 18.52
CA GLY A 104 7.06 -17.13 18.57
C GLY A 104 7.72 -17.90 17.43
N MET A 105 8.95 -18.32 17.62
CA MET A 105 9.76 -18.99 16.61
C MET A 105 10.60 -20.10 17.21
N GLU A 106 10.80 -21.16 16.45
CA GLU A 106 11.76 -22.24 16.73
C GLU A 106 12.81 -22.30 15.62
N ILE A 107 14.06 -22.38 16.00
CA ILE A 107 15.20 -22.60 15.10
C ILE A 107 15.50 -24.09 15.12
N CYS A 108 15.30 -24.71 13.98
CA CYS A 108 15.43 -26.15 13.76
C CYS A 108 16.53 -26.43 12.75
N GLY A 109 16.96 -27.66 12.65
CA GLY A 109 17.98 -28.08 11.69
C GLY A 109 19.05 -28.94 12.28
N THR A 110 20.25 -28.91 11.71
CA THR A 110 21.38 -29.68 12.21
C THR A 110 22.70 -29.13 11.67
N GLY A 111 23.82 -29.42 12.38
CA GLY A 111 25.15 -29.10 11.91
C GLY A 111 25.58 -27.66 12.13
N PHE A 112 25.07 -26.99 13.17
CA PHE A 112 25.49 -25.65 13.55
C PHE A 112 25.25 -25.39 15.05
N THR A 113 25.96 -24.40 15.59
CA THR A 113 25.77 -23.89 16.94
C THR A 113 25.27 -22.45 16.88
N ALA A 114 24.02 -22.19 17.29
CA ALA A 114 23.49 -20.84 17.37
C ALA A 114 24.18 -20.04 18.46
N THR A 115 24.55 -18.78 18.18
CA THR A 115 25.24 -17.88 19.10
C THR A 115 24.44 -16.65 19.44
N LYS A 116 23.64 -16.13 18.49
CA LYS A 116 22.79 -14.97 18.70
C LYS A 116 21.56 -14.98 17.76
N VAL A 117 20.45 -14.43 18.24
CA VAL A 117 19.25 -14.15 17.42
C VAL A 117 18.80 -12.73 17.69
N TRP A 118 18.56 -11.96 16.64
CA TRP A 118 18.11 -10.59 16.76
C TRP A 118 17.24 -10.18 15.55
N TYR A 119 16.49 -9.08 15.68
CA TYR A 119 15.84 -8.45 14.54
C TYR A 119 16.15 -6.95 14.48
N GLY A 120 16.09 -6.37 13.28
CA GLY A 120 16.39 -4.95 13.06
C GLY A 120 16.10 -4.51 11.64
N ASP A 121 16.81 -3.49 11.17
CA ASP A 121 16.65 -2.91 9.84
C ASP A 121 16.61 -3.98 8.75
N GLY A 122 15.72 -3.81 7.79
CA GLY A 122 15.40 -4.80 6.78
C GLY A 122 15.21 -4.24 5.35
N LYS A 123 14.09 -4.58 4.73
CA LYS A 123 13.70 -4.13 3.38
C LYS A 123 12.54 -3.14 3.43
N ASP A 124 12.62 -2.05 2.66
CA ASP A 124 11.62 -0.99 2.60
C ASP A 124 10.36 -1.37 1.78
N ASN A 125 10.44 -2.38 0.91
CA ASN A 125 9.39 -2.72 -0.06
C ASN A 125 8.60 -3.98 0.31
N VAL A 126 8.30 -4.18 1.58
CA VAL A 126 7.44 -5.26 2.06
C VAL A 126 6.08 -4.69 2.41
N ASP A 127 5.05 -5.06 1.67
CA ASP A 127 3.68 -4.62 1.85
C ASP A 127 2.76 -5.75 2.37
N GLU A 128 1.48 -5.44 2.54
CA GLU A 128 0.47 -6.36 3.04
C GLU A 128 0.21 -7.58 2.13
N ASN A 129 0.65 -7.54 0.88
CA ASN A 129 0.46 -8.61 -0.10
C ASN A 129 1.74 -9.45 -0.32
N THR A 130 2.83 -9.12 0.37
CA THR A 130 4.11 -9.81 0.24
C THR A 130 4.09 -11.12 1.04
N VAL A 131 4.18 -12.26 0.35
CA VAL A 131 4.18 -13.59 0.98
C VAL A 131 5.60 -14.12 1.22
N TRP A 132 6.56 -13.69 0.42
CA TRP A 132 7.98 -13.98 0.59
C TRP A 132 8.83 -12.82 0.10
N THR A 133 9.94 -12.54 0.78
CA THR A 133 10.96 -11.61 0.31
C THR A 133 12.32 -12.02 0.83
N GLY A 134 13.35 -11.83 0.00
CA GLY A 134 14.69 -12.30 0.34
C GLY A 134 15.68 -12.01 -0.79
N TYR A 135 16.71 -12.82 -0.80
CA TYR A 135 17.65 -12.95 -1.91
C TYR A 135 17.87 -14.44 -2.14
N PHE A 136 17.43 -14.93 -3.30
CA PHE A 136 17.63 -16.32 -3.71
C PHE A 136 18.33 -16.34 -5.06
N TRP A 137 19.54 -16.90 -5.06
CA TRP A 137 20.31 -17.06 -6.29
C TRP A 137 19.65 -18.09 -7.20
N MET A 138 19.17 -17.61 -8.33
CA MET A 138 18.45 -18.39 -9.31
C MET A 138 19.36 -18.59 -10.52
N ASP A 139 19.69 -19.81 -10.82
CA ASP A 139 20.37 -20.24 -12.03
C ASP A 139 19.59 -21.37 -12.72
N GLU A 140 20.21 -22.05 -13.67
CA GLU A 140 19.60 -23.16 -14.40
C GLU A 140 19.05 -24.23 -13.44
N TRP A 141 17.73 -24.47 -13.53
CA TRP A 141 17.00 -25.45 -12.73
C TRP A 141 16.96 -25.19 -11.21
N SER A 142 17.54 -24.09 -10.75
CA SER A 142 17.37 -23.69 -9.35
C SER A 142 15.90 -23.59 -8.98
N THR A 143 15.57 -24.00 -7.76
CA THR A 143 14.20 -24.00 -7.26
C THR A 143 14.14 -23.35 -5.89
N LEU A 144 13.35 -22.28 -5.80
CA LEU A 144 12.97 -21.66 -4.53
C LEU A 144 11.71 -22.38 -4.01
N GLU A 145 11.79 -22.97 -2.84
CA GLU A 145 10.70 -23.72 -2.19
C GLU A 145 10.14 -22.94 -1.02
N ILE A 146 8.97 -22.34 -1.20
CA ILE A 146 8.32 -21.51 -0.19
C ILE A 146 7.35 -22.36 0.61
N ALA A 147 7.43 -22.28 1.92
CA ALA A 147 6.55 -22.99 2.83
C ALA A 147 5.06 -22.64 2.56
N LYS A 148 4.21 -23.64 2.52
CA LYS A 148 2.75 -23.47 2.33
C LYS A 148 2.15 -22.53 3.37
N THR A 149 2.67 -22.52 4.60
CA THR A 149 2.24 -21.64 5.69
C THR A 149 2.28 -20.16 5.32
N SER A 150 3.11 -19.76 4.32
CA SER A 150 3.15 -18.39 3.76
C SER A 150 1.84 -18.00 3.08
N PHE A 151 0.99 -18.96 2.76
CA PHE A 151 -0.28 -18.78 2.04
C PHE A 151 -1.49 -19.11 2.91
N ASP A 152 -1.30 -19.46 4.18
CA ASP A 152 -2.38 -19.78 5.10
C ASP A 152 -3.22 -18.53 5.41
N GLY A 153 -4.54 -18.70 5.46
CA GLY A 153 -5.48 -17.60 5.71
C GLY A 153 -5.75 -16.68 4.53
N ILE A 154 -5.11 -16.90 3.36
CA ILE A 154 -5.36 -16.11 2.16
C ILE A 154 -6.73 -16.48 1.58
N ASN A 155 -7.59 -15.47 1.42
CA ASN A 155 -8.79 -15.59 0.61
C ASN A 155 -8.43 -15.37 -0.87
N TRP A 156 -8.22 -16.44 -1.62
CA TRP A 156 -7.75 -16.39 -2.99
C TRP A 156 -8.67 -15.63 -3.96
N SER A 157 -9.96 -15.48 -3.62
CA SER A 157 -10.89 -14.69 -4.42
C SER A 157 -10.56 -13.19 -4.47
N ASP A 158 -9.76 -12.71 -3.50
CA ASP A 158 -9.36 -11.31 -3.43
C ASP A 158 -8.19 -10.99 -4.37
N TYR A 159 -7.59 -12.02 -4.99
CA TYR A 159 -6.38 -11.89 -5.80
C TYR A 159 -6.58 -12.41 -7.22
N LYS A 160 -5.98 -11.71 -8.20
CA LYS A 160 -6.02 -12.08 -9.62
C LYS A 160 -4.72 -12.68 -10.14
N ALA A 161 -3.59 -12.47 -9.45
CA ALA A 161 -2.28 -12.93 -9.90
C ALA A 161 -1.28 -13.08 -8.74
N ILE A 162 -0.16 -13.74 -9.04
CA ILE A 162 1.04 -13.77 -8.21
C ILE A 162 2.18 -13.19 -9.04
N ARG A 163 2.91 -12.20 -8.51
CA ARG A 163 4.12 -11.62 -9.10
C ARG A 163 5.37 -12.16 -8.43
N PHE A 164 6.33 -12.48 -9.28
CA PHE A 164 7.63 -13.04 -8.93
C PHE A 164 8.71 -12.04 -9.34
N TYR A 165 9.25 -11.31 -8.37
CA TYR A 165 10.20 -10.22 -8.60
C TYR A 165 11.64 -10.70 -8.66
N SER A 166 12.44 -10.07 -9.50
CA SER A 166 13.89 -10.26 -9.59
C SER A 166 14.61 -8.92 -9.49
N GLU A 167 15.92 -8.95 -9.41
CA GLU A 167 16.75 -7.76 -9.61
C GLU A 167 16.45 -7.11 -10.95
N ALA A 168 16.53 -5.77 -10.97
CA ALA A 168 16.34 -4.96 -12.19
C ALA A 168 17.19 -5.43 -13.38
N ASN A 169 16.67 -5.22 -14.59
CA ASN A 169 17.34 -5.49 -15.87
C ASN A 169 17.59 -6.97 -16.21
N ARG A 170 16.83 -7.90 -15.63
CA ARG A 170 16.91 -9.31 -16.04
C ARG A 170 15.86 -9.66 -17.06
N LYS A 171 16.34 -10.17 -18.21
CA LYS A 171 15.54 -10.68 -19.31
C LYS A 171 15.67 -12.18 -19.42
N ASP A 172 14.72 -12.75 -20.15
CA ASP A 172 14.83 -14.08 -20.73
C ASP A 172 14.75 -15.23 -19.75
N TYR A 173 14.24 -15.01 -18.54
CA TYR A 173 13.99 -16.12 -17.64
C TYR A 173 12.59 -16.66 -17.84
N VAL A 174 12.53 -17.99 -17.87
CA VAL A 174 11.30 -18.74 -17.84
C VAL A 174 11.22 -19.44 -16.50
N ILE A 175 10.17 -19.17 -15.74
CA ILE A 175 9.92 -19.85 -14.47
C ILE A 175 8.72 -20.76 -14.58
N ASN A 176 8.79 -21.91 -13.91
CA ASN A 176 7.64 -22.76 -13.60
C ASN A 176 7.23 -22.53 -12.15
N VAL A 177 5.94 -22.40 -11.91
CA VAL A 177 5.39 -22.41 -10.56
C VAL A 177 4.73 -23.77 -10.34
N LEU A 178 5.19 -24.49 -9.31
CA LEU A 178 4.83 -25.89 -9.09
C LEU A 178 4.35 -26.11 -7.66
N THR A 179 3.40 -27.01 -7.48
CA THR A 179 2.99 -27.54 -6.17
C THR A 179 3.57 -28.90 -5.88
N LYS A 180 4.00 -29.62 -6.91
CA LYS A 180 4.74 -30.89 -6.82
C LYS A 180 5.63 -31.05 -8.04
N TRP A 181 6.62 -31.93 -7.95
CA TRP A 181 7.52 -32.20 -9.08
C TRP A 181 6.78 -32.83 -10.27
N GLY A 182 7.20 -32.44 -11.46
CA GLY A 182 6.66 -32.90 -12.74
C GLY A 182 5.48 -32.07 -13.25
N ASP A 183 5.07 -32.34 -14.50
CA ASP A 183 4.08 -31.54 -15.22
C ASP A 183 2.71 -31.47 -14.53
N GLY A 184 2.33 -32.50 -13.79
CA GLY A 184 1.07 -32.49 -13.04
C GLY A 184 1.05 -31.54 -11.82
N GLY A 185 2.17 -30.95 -11.48
CA GLY A 185 2.30 -29.95 -10.41
C GLY A 185 2.30 -28.51 -10.86
N LYS A 186 2.39 -28.25 -12.16
CA LYS A 186 2.46 -26.89 -12.71
C LYS A 186 1.17 -26.10 -12.42
N LEU A 187 1.35 -24.84 -12.06
CA LEU A 187 0.29 -23.84 -11.97
C LEU A 187 0.36 -22.96 -13.22
N GLY A 188 -0.58 -23.16 -14.15
CA GLY A 188 -0.58 -22.46 -15.41
C GLY A 188 0.58 -22.84 -16.34
N ASP A 189 0.80 -22.02 -17.35
CA ASP A 189 1.90 -22.16 -18.29
C ASP A 189 3.19 -21.54 -17.71
N GLN A 190 4.30 -21.77 -18.41
CA GLN A 190 5.56 -21.09 -18.09
C GLN A 190 5.41 -19.58 -18.21
N THR A 191 5.93 -18.86 -17.22
CA THR A 191 5.97 -17.40 -17.24
C THR A 191 7.36 -16.91 -17.62
N THR A 192 7.40 -15.83 -18.41
CA THR A 192 8.66 -15.20 -18.83
C THR A 192 8.79 -13.85 -18.12
N MET A 193 9.90 -13.64 -17.42
CA MET A 193 10.19 -12.33 -16.89
C MET A 193 10.48 -11.34 -18.00
N THR A 194 9.85 -10.18 -17.90
CA THR A 194 10.07 -9.07 -18.84
C THR A 194 10.97 -8.02 -18.20
N MET A 195 11.80 -7.36 -19.04
CA MET A 195 12.68 -6.27 -18.56
C MET A 195 11.94 -5.03 -18.11
N THR A 196 10.75 -4.79 -18.62
CA THR A 196 10.00 -3.56 -18.37
C THR A 196 9.38 -3.53 -16.99
N ASN A 197 9.07 -4.71 -16.43
CA ASN A 197 8.30 -4.83 -15.20
C ASN A 197 9.10 -5.41 -14.01
N GLU A 198 10.32 -5.92 -14.27
CA GLU A 198 11.18 -6.53 -13.25
C GLU A 198 10.53 -7.73 -12.51
N TYR A 199 9.46 -8.29 -13.07
CA TYR A 199 8.75 -9.45 -12.53
C TYR A 199 8.19 -10.34 -13.62
N ALA A 200 7.91 -11.59 -13.26
CA ALA A 200 7.01 -12.48 -13.98
C ALA A 200 5.67 -12.54 -13.25
N GLU A 201 4.57 -12.69 -13.96
CA GLU A 201 3.23 -12.75 -13.38
C GLU A 201 2.53 -14.04 -13.75
N LEU A 202 2.02 -14.75 -12.75
CA LEU A 202 1.12 -15.90 -12.91
C LEU A 202 -0.31 -15.42 -12.70
N SER A 203 -1.12 -15.42 -13.75
CA SER A 203 -2.58 -15.20 -13.62
C SER A 203 -3.21 -16.34 -12.82
N LEU A 204 -4.10 -15.99 -11.89
CA LEU A 204 -4.89 -16.95 -11.13
C LEU A 204 -6.23 -17.29 -11.81
N ASP A 205 -6.51 -16.72 -12.99
CA ASP A 205 -7.73 -17.01 -13.73
C ASP A 205 -7.82 -18.51 -14.07
N GLY A 206 -8.90 -19.13 -13.64
CA GLY A 206 -9.12 -20.58 -13.77
C GLY A 206 -8.26 -21.48 -12.86
N ILE A 207 -7.46 -20.92 -11.96
CA ILE A 207 -6.65 -21.67 -10.99
C ILE A 207 -7.28 -21.62 -9.61
N ASP A 208 -7.78 -22.76 -9.12
CA ASP A 208 -8.23 -22.93 -7.74
C ASP A 208 -7.01 -23.16 -6.81
N MET A 209 -6.42 -22.06 -6.34
CA MET A 209 -5.25 -22.11 -5.47
C MET A 209 -5.51 -22.82 -4.14
N ALA A 210 -6.72 -22.69 -3.59
CA ALA A 210 -7.08 -23.37 -2.34
C ALA A 210 -6.97 -24.91 -2.47
N THR A 211 -7.54 -25.45 -3.54
CA THR A 211 -7.40 -26.88 -3.87
C THR A 211 -5.96 -27.25 -4.22
N LYS A 212 -5.25 -26.41 -4.98
CA LYS A 212 -3.86 -26.69 -5.41
C LYS A 212 -2.88 -26.77 -4.24
N LEU A 213 -3.14 -26.01 -3.17
CA LEU A 213 -2.30 -25.96 -1.96
C LEU A 213 -2.81 -26.87 -0.83
N ALA A 214 -3.97 -27.53 -0.95
CA ALA A 214 -4.59 -28.29 0.13
C ALA A 214 -3.69 -29.43 0.65
N ASP A 215 -3.10 -30.21 -0.26
CA ASP A 215 -2.38 -31.44 0.04
C ASP A 215 -0.86 -31.33 -0.21
N VAL A 216 -0.31 -30.11 -0.18
CA VAL A 216 1.12 -29.88 -0.38
C VAL A 216 1.70 -29.11 0.81
N ASP A 217 3.01 -29.17 0.98
CA ASP A 217 3.73 -28.49 2.05
C ASP A 217 4.44 -27.21 1.57
N ARG A 218 4.54 -27.01 0.25
CA ARG A 218 5.28 -25.89 -0.35
C ARG A 218 4.77 -25.48 -1.73
N LEU A 219 5.07 -24.24 -2.10
CA LEU A 219 5.05 -23.73 -3.47
C LEU A 219 6.49 -23.66 -3.97
N MET A 220 6.74 -24.17 -5.17
CA MET A 220 8.07 -24.17 -5.79
C MET A 220 8.10 -23.21 -6.97
N VAL A 221 9.13 -22.39 -7.04
CA VAL A 221 9.41 -21.51 -8.18
C VAL A 221 10.73 -21.98 -8.79
N GLN A 222 10.66 -22.58 -9.96
CA GLN A 222 11.81 -23.18 -10.64
C GLN A 222 12.19 -22.37 -11.87
N CYS A 223 13.47 -22.03 -11.99
CA CYS A 223 14.03 -21.52 -13.25
C CYS A 223 14.10 -22.65 -14.29
N ASN A 224 13.52 -22.44 -15.46
CA ASN A 224 13.44 -23.43 -16.54
C ASN A 224 14.17 -22.93 -17.79
N LYS A 225 15.37 -22.36 -17.64
CA LYS A 225 16.15 -21.91 -18.77
C LYS A 225 17.58 -22.43 -18.71
N GLU A 226 17.97 -23.16 -19.75
CA GLU A 226 19.35 -23.54 -19.96
C GLU A 226 20.20 -22.35 -20.38
N GLY A 227 21.39 -22.19 -19.79
CA GLY A 227 22.42 -21.22 -20.20
C GLY A 227 22.04 -19.74 -19.99
N GLY A 228 21.11 -19.46 -19.07
CA GLY A 228 20.80 -18.09 -18.65
C GLY A 228 21.86 -17.50 -17.72
N ASN A 229 21.96 -16.17 -17.63
CA ASN A 229 22.76 -15.56 -16.59
C ASN A 229 22.03 -15.68 -15.24
N PRO A 230 22.70 -16.10 -14.16
CA PRO A 230 22.11 -16.15 -12.84
C PRO A 230 21.60 -14.77 -12.38
N PHE A 231 20.59 -14.77 -11.51
CA PHE A 231 20.01 -13.54 -10.93
C PHE A 231 19.51 -13.80 -9.52
N ASN A 232 19.32 -12.74 -8.75
CA ASN A 232 18.62 -12.85 -7.48
C ASN A 232 17.10 -12.71 -7.67
N PHE A 233 16.40 -13.68 -7.15
CA PHE A 233 14.97 -13.62 -6.93
C PHE A 233 14.72 -12.85 -5.64
N THR A 234 13.79 -11.88 -5.64
CA THR A 234 13.73 -10.89 -4.56
C THR A 234 12.44 -10.85 -3.79
N ALA A 235 11.29 -11.19 -4.41
CA ALA A 235 10.01 -11.23 -3.71
C ALA A 235 8.95 -12.04 -4.45
N ILE A 236 7.95 -12.51 -3.70
CA ILE A 236 6.69 -13.06 -4.18
C ILE A 236 5.56 -12.23 -3.57
N VAL A 237 4.74 -11.62 -4.43
CA VAL A 237 3.69 -10.67 -4.03
C VAL A 237 2.38 -11.07 -4.69
N LEU A 238 1.30 -11.09 -3.90
CA LEU A 238 -0.04 -11.31 -4.41
C LEU A 238 -0.60 -10.01 -5.01
N VAL A 239 -1.28 -10.13 -6.14
CA VAL A 239 -1.91 -8.98 -6.82
C VAL A 239 -3.40 -9.01 -6.56
N LYS A 240 -3.92 -8.04 -5.83
CA LYS A 240 -5.35 -7.93 -5.54
C LYS A 240 -6.17 -7.77 -6.81
N SER A 241 -7.37 -8.34 -6.81
CA SER A 241 -8.36 -8.14 -7.87
C SER A 241 -9.10 -6.80 -7.73
N VAL A 242 -9.14 -6.25 -6.52
CA VAL A 242 -9.79 -4.98 -6.19
C VAL A 242 -8.91 -4.14 -5.26
N CYS A 243 -9.12 -2.83 -5.28
CA CYS A 243 -8.53 -1.90 -4.31
C CYS A 243 -9.66 -1.16 -3.59
N ASP A 244 -9.59 -1.12 -2.27
CA ASP A 244 -10.62 -0.53 -1.43
C ASP A 244 -10.39 0.97 -1.20
N ALA A 245 -11.49 1.71 -1.15
CA ALA A 245 -11.53 3.13 -0.79
C ALA A 245 -12.69 3.40 0.16
N GLU A 246 -12.62 4.49 0.91
CA GLU A 246 -13.70 4.90 1.81
C GLU A 246 -13.95 6.40 1.73
N ILE A 247 -15.23 6.76 1.59
CA ILE A 247 -15.73 8.13 1.75
C ILE A 247 -16.35 8.23 3.14
N THR A 248 -15.72 8.98 4.03
CA THR A 248 -16.18 9.15 5.44
C THR A 248 -16.80 10.51 5.72
N ASP A 249 -16.47 11.54 4.92
CA ASP A 249 -16.99 12.89 5.11
C ASP A 249 -18.42 13.00 4.58
N ALA A 250 -19.30 13.64 5.36
CA ALA A 250 -20.72 13.85 4.99
C ALA A 250 -20.92 14.70 3.74
N SER A 251 -19.91 15.43 3.27
CA SER A 251 -19.93 16.13 1.97
C SER A 251 -19.92 15.18 0.78
N GLY A 252 -19.59 13.90 1.00
CA GLY A 252 -19.44 12.91 -0.05
C GLY A 252 -18.15 13.03 -0.86
N TYR A 253 -17.15 13.76 -0.36
CA TYR A 253 -15.85 13.91 -1.02
C TYR A 253 -14.72 13.30 -0.21
N ALA A 254 -13.80 12.63 -0.91
CA ALA A 254 -12.56 12.12 -0.31
C ALA A 254 -11.40 12.24 -1.31
N THR A 255 -10.17 12.39 -0.83
CA THR A 255 -8.98 12.16 -1.65
C THR A 255 -8.64 10.69 -1.61
N PHE A 256 -8.18 10.16 -2.74
CA PHE A 256 -7.77 8.78 -2.89
C PHE A 256 -6.48 8.69 -3.70
N THR A 257 -5.61 7.77 -3.33
CA THR A 257 -4.36 7.51 -4.05
C THR A 257 -4.28 6.05 -4.44
N THR A 258 -3.92 5.79 -5.69
CA THR A 258 -3.60 4.43 -6.14
C THR A 258 -2.21 4.05 -5.64
N GLY A 259 -2.03 2.77 -5.31
CA GLY A 259 -0.70 2.19 -5.08
C GLY A 259 -0.03 1.81 -6.41
N ALA A 260 0.61 0.64 -6.43
CA ALA A 260 1.30 0.10 -7.61
C ALA A 260 0.36 -0.33 -8.76
N GLU A 261 -0.97 -0.30 -8.54
CA GLU A 261 -1.95 -0.82 -9.48
C GLU A 261 -2.77 0.30 -10.14
N ALA A 262 -3.11 0.12 -11.43
CA ALA A 262 -4.09 0.94 -12.10
C ALA A 262 -5.50 0.44 -11.77
N LEU A 263 -6.47 1.35 -11.67
CA LEU A 263 -7.82 1.05 -11.20
C LEU A 263 -8.89 1.56 -12.15
N LYS A 264 -9.98 0.81 -12.28
CA LYS A 264 -11.22 1.27 -12.87
C LYS A 264 -12.16 1.75 -11.76
N ILE A 265 -12.62 2.98 -11.84
CA ILE A 265 -13.48 3.56 -10.81
C ILE A 265 -14.93 3.24 -11.13
N GLU A 266 -15.61 2.58 -10.21
CA GLU A 266 -17.01 2.17 -10.33
C GLU A 266 -17.80 2.52 -9.06
N GLY A 267 -19.09 2.83 -9.21
CA GLY A 267 -19.97 3.15 -8.08
C GLY A 267 -19.81 4.54 -7.48
N VAL A 268 -18.78 5.31 -7.87
CA VAL A 268 -18.55 6.71 -7.49
C VAL A 268 -18.03 7.50 -8.68
N GLU A 269 -18.05 8.82 -8.57
CA GLU A 269 -17.38 9.71 -9.52
C GLU A 269 -15.91 9.92 -9.06
N ALA A 270 -14.96 9.94 -10.00
CA ALA A 270 -13.57 10.31 -9.74
C ALA A 270 -13.15 11.50 -10.57
N TYR A 271 -12.27 12.35 -10.00
CA TYR A 271 -11.85 13.59 -10.63
C TYR A 271 -10.36 13.83 -10.43
N ILE A 272 -9.72 14.34 -11.47
CA ILE A 272 -8.45 15.06 -11.35
C ILE A 272 -8.73 16.51 -10.96
N ALA A 273 -7.74 17.18 -10.36
CA ALA A 273 -7.85 18.57 -9.97
C ALA A 273 -6.77 19.41 -10.62
N LYS A 274 -7.16 20.60 -11.09
CA LYS A 274 -6.26 21.61 -11.64
C LYS A 274 -6.54 22.97 -11.02
N VAL A 275 -5.50 23.67 -10.62
CA VAL A 275 -5.60 25.05 -10.06
C VAL A 275 -5.73 26.06 -11.18
N ASN A 276 -6.81 26.84 -11.15
CA ASN A 276 -7.07 27.93 -12.08
C ASN A 276 -7.24 29.25 -11.30
N GLY A 277 -6.13 29.97 -11.12
CA GLY A 277 -6.15 31.20 -10.32
C GLY A 277 -6.51 30.93 -8.86
N SER A 278 -7.65 31.44 -8.39
CA SER A 278 -8.15 31.26 -7.02
C SER A 278 -9.17 30.14 -6.85
N LYS A 279 -9.29 29.25 -7.81
CA LYS A 279 -10.24 28.12 -7.82
C LYS A 279 -9.58 26.82 -8.25
N VAL A 280 -10.22 25.71 -7.98
CA VAL A 280 -9.82 24.36 -8.44
C VAL A 280 -10.89 23.84 -9.38
N SER A 281 -10.50 23.50 -10.61
CA SER A 281 -11.35 22.82 -11.57
C SER A 281 -11.21 21.33 -11.45
N LEU A 282 -12.32 20.59 -11.53
CA LEU A 282 -12.38 19.14 -11.53
C LEU A 282 -12.68 18.62 -12.93
N THR A 283 -11.97 17.59 -13.37
CA THR A 283 -12.25 16.86 -14.61
C THR A 283 -12.48 15.40 -14.27
N SER A 284 -13.60 14.84 -14.71
CA SER A 284 -13.97 13.45 -14.44
C SER A 284 -13.04 12.47 -15.15
N VAL A 285 -12.73 11.39 -14.45
CA VAL A 285 -11.97 10.24 -14.95
C VAL A 285 -12.64 8.95 -14.51
N THR A 286 -12.50 7.89 -15.29
CA THR A 286 -13.06 6.55 -15.01
C THR A 286 -12.00 5.50 -14.75
N GLU A 287 -10.75 5.78 -15.15
CA GLU A 287 -9.59 4.93 -14.91
C GLU A 287 -8.49 5.79 -14.32
N VAL A 288 -7.75 5.22 -13.39
CA VAL A 288 -6.69 5.91 -12.64
C VAL A 288 -5.43 5.06 -12.70
N PRO A 289 -4.32 5.56 -13.27
CA PRO A 289 -3.08 4.80 -13.35
C PRO A 289 -2.45 4.60 -11.97
N ALA A 290 -1.51 3.68 -11.89
CA ALA A 290 -0.69 3.45 -10.71
C ALA A 290 -0.02 4.74 -10.20
N ASN A 291 0.22 4.81 -8.90
CA ASN A 291 0.91 5.92 -8.22
C ASN A 291 0.28 7.31 -8.50
N SER A 292 -1.03 7.35 -8.63
CA SER A 292 -1.79 8.57 -8.95
C SER A 292 -2.71 8.98 -7.82
N ALA A 293 -3.16 10.23 -7.86
CA ALA A 293 -4.07 10.80 -6.88
C ALA A 293 -5.31 11.37 -7.55
N VAL A 294 -6.48 11.14 -6.97
CA VAL A 294 -7.77 11.65 -7.46
C VAL A 294 -8.66 12.10 -6.29
N ILE A 295 -9.74 12.81 -6.61
CA ILE A 295 -10.84 13.07 -5.69
C ILE A 295 -11.97 12.09 -6.04
N LEU A 296 -12.49 11.39 -5.05
CA LEU A 296 -13.71 10.60 -5.14
C LEU A 296 -14.91 11.44 -4.70
N LYS A 297 -16.05 11.25 -5.35
CA LYS A 297 -17.33 11.85 -4.98
C LYS A 297 -18.42 10.80 -5.03
N GLY A 298 -19.10 10.57 -3.92
CA GLY A 298 -20.15 9.58 -3.77
C GLY A 298 -20.82 9.64 -2.41
N ALA A 299 -21.70 8.70 -2.11
CA ALA A 299 -22.25 8.55 -0.77
C ALA A 299 -21.17 8.17 0.24
N VAL A 300 -21.41 8.45 1.52
CA VAL A 300 -20.54 7.93 2.60
C VAL A 300 -20.62 6.40 2.60
N GLY A 301 -19.46 5.74 2.56
CA GLY A 301 -19.37 4.27 2.50
C GLY A 301 -18.04 3.77 2.00
N LYS A 302 -17.95 2.44 1.93
CA LYS A 302 -16.81 1.70 1.37
C LYS A 302 -17.06 1.34 -0.08
N TYR A 303 -16.02 1.37 -0.87
CA TYR A 303 -16.02 1.08 -2.30
C TYR A 303 -14.84 0.19 -2.63
N SER A 304 -15.00 -0.72 -3.59
CA SER A 304 -13.92 -1.58 -4.08
C SER A 304 -13.80 -1.40 -5.59
N PHE A 305 -12.62 -1.01 -6.05
CA PHE A 305 -12.35 -0.70 -7.46
C PHE A 305 -11.58 -1.84 -8.12
N PRO A 306 -12.04 -2.37 -9.25
CA PRO A 306 -11.30 -3.37 -10.01
C PRO A 306 -9.90 -2.90 -10.40
N VAL A 307 -8.91 -3.76 -10.16
CA VAL A 307 -7.55 -3.56 -10.65
C VAL A 307 -7.51 -3.91 -12.14
N ILE A 308 -6.95 -3.01 -12.94
CA ILE A 308 -6.78 -3.18 -14.40
C ILE A 308 -5.28 -3.23 -14.75
N GLU A 309 -4.96 -3.68 -15.95
CA GLU A 309 -3.58 -3.85 -16.40
C GLU A 309 -2.83 -2.52 -16.47
N SER A 310 -3.46 -1.50 -17.02
CA SER A 310 -2.89 -0.15 -17.16
C SER A 310 -4.00 0.88 -17.37
N ALA A 311 -3.71 2.14 -17.12
CA ALA A 311 -4.55 3.28 -17.46
C ALA A 311 -3.68 4.40 -18.04
N GLU A 312 -4.29 5.27 -18.85
CA GLU A 312 -3.59 6.42 -19.42
C GLU A 312 -3.20 7.44 -18.36
N ALA A 313 -2.10 8.15 -18.57
CA ALA A 313 -1.63 9.19 -17.67
C ALA A 313 -2.68 10.31 -17.52
N LEU A 314 -2.93 10.75 -16.29
CA LEU A 314 -3.90 11.80 -15.95
C LEU A 314 -3.36 13.19 -16.34
N THR A 315 -3.49 13.53 -17.62
CA THR A 315 -3.00 14.81 -18.14
C THR A 315 -3.70 16.00 -17.46
N GLY A 316 -2.89 16.92 -16.92
CA GLY A 316 -3.38 18.12 -16.25
C GLY A 316 -3.79 17.91 -14.78
N ASN A 317 -3.55 16.74 -14.20
CA ASN A 317 -3.75 16.50 -12.78
C ASN A 317 -2.62 17.15 -11.97
N GLU A 318 -2.98 18.00 -11.02
CA GLU A 318 -2.05 18.66 -10.10
C GLU A 318 -2.11 18.07 -8.67
N LEU A 319 -2.98 17.08 -8.44
CA LEU A 319 -2.99 16.32 -7.18
C LEU A 319 -1.72 15.48 -7.05
N LYS A 320 -1.15 15.50 -5.87
CA LYS A 320 -0.01 14.67 -5.49
C LYS A 320 -0.41 13.69 -4.40
N ALA A 321 0.06 12.45 -4.50
CA ALA A 321 -0.03 11.49 -3.42
C ALA A 321 0.96 11.87 -2.30
N SER A 322 0.52 11.76 -1.05
CA SER A 322 1.39 12.01 0.11
C SER A 322 1.98 10.70 0.62
N ASP A 323 3.27 10.74 0.92
CA ASP A 323 4.03 9.72 1.65
C ASP A 323 4.06 9.96 3.17
N GLY A 324 3.33 10.97 3.66
CA GLY A 324 3.34 11.39 5.07
C GLY A 324 4.35 12.50 5.39
N THR A 325 5.14 12.96 4.41
CA THR A 325 6.16 14.01 4.63
C THR A 325 5.75 15.40 4.12
N ALA A 326 4.73 15.47 3.24
CA ALA A 326 4.30 16.71 2.61
C ALA A 326 3.83 17.75 3.62
N ASN A 327 4.43 18.93 3.58
CA ASN A 327 4.14 20.08 4.44
C ASN A 327 4.38 21.41 3.71
N GLY A 328 4.21 22.55 4.39
CA GLY A 328 4.47 23.88 3.85
C GLY A 328 3.29 24.43 3.04
N ASN A 329 3.53 24.86 1.79
CA ASN A 329 2.49 25.43 0.93
C ASN A 329 1.63 24.33 0.27
N VAL A 330 1.03 23.48 1.09
CA VAL A 330 0.13 22.39 0.66
C VAL A 330 -1.30 22.72 1.02
N TYR A 331 -2.23 22.24 0.17
CA TYR A 331 -3.66 22.42 0.33
C TYR A 331 -4.34 21.05 0.34
N VAL A 332 -5.17 20.83 1.34
CA VAL A 332 -5.91 19.58 1.54
C VAL A 332 -7.38 19.79 1.30
N LEU A 333 -8.03 18.79 0.71
CA LEU A 333 -9.48 18.76 0.55
C LEU A 333 -10.14 18.66 1.93
N ALA A 334 -11.01 19.59 2.24
CA ALA A 334 -11.77 19.59 3.49
C ALA A 334 -13.11 20.32 3.33
N ASN A 335 -14.04 20.00 4.20
CA ASN A 335 -15.31 20.67 4.34
C ASN A 335 -15.30 21.50 5.64
N LYS A 336 -15.17 22.82 5.51
CA LYS A 336 -15.08 23.76 6.65
C LYS A 336 -16.08 24.88 6.47
N THR A 337 -15.93 25.99 7.21
CA THR A 337 -16.84 27.14 7.22
C THR A 337 -17.11 27.74 5.83
N ASN A 338 -16.14 27.67 4.92
CA ASN A 338 -16.31 28.17 3.54
C ASN A 338 -16.86 27.10 2.57
N GLY A 339 -17.27 25.93 3.09
CA GLY A 339 -17.74 24.79 2.32
C GLY A 339 -16.62 23.82 1.94
N ILE A 340 -16.93 22.92 1.00
CA ILE A 340 -15.99 21.94 0.46
C ILE A 340 -14.99 22.61 -0.48
N GLY A 341 -13.71 22.34 -0.32
CA GLY A 341 -12.66 22.89 -1.17
C GLY A 341 -11.28 22.57 -0.61
N PHE A 342 -10.27 23.22 -1.17
CA PHE A 342 -8.89 23.04 -0.76
C PHE A 342 -8.48 24.12 0.23
N TYR A 343 -8.07 23.72 1.40
CA TYR A 343 -7.64 24.58 2.50
C TYR A 343 -6.14 24.46 2.70
N LYS A 344 -5.49 25.62 2.85
CA LYS A 344 -4.06 25.66 3.17
C LYS A 344 -3.80 24.95 4.49
N LEU A 345 -2.83 24.07 4.49
CA LEU A 345 -2.39 23.36 5.69
C LEU A 345 -1.48 24.28 6.52
N GLN A 346 -1.55 24.20 7.84
CA GLN A 346 -0.62 24.95 8.70
C GLN A 346 0.79 24.41 8.51
N SER A 347 1.79 25.27 8.63
CA SER A 347 3.20 24.94 8.34
C SER A 347 3.78 23.82 9.23
N THR A 348 3.17 23.58 10.39
CA THR A 348 3.57 22.51 11.33
C THR A 348 2.93 21.17 11.03
N ASP A 349 1.88 21.17 10.21
CA ASP A 349 1.09 19.96 9.93
C ASP A 349 1.62 19.25 8.69
N LYS A 350 1.41 17.94 8.63
CA LYS A 350 1.77 17.11 7.49
C LYS A 350 0.53 16.45 6.90
N VAL A 351 0.55 16.25 5.59
CA VAL A 351 -0.48 15.44 4.93
C VAL A 351 -0.19 13.97 5.22
N PRO A 352 -1.12 13.21 5.81
CA PRO A 352 -0.92 11.79 6.07
C PRO A 352 -0.61 11.00 4.79
N ALA A 353 0.16 9.92 4.91
CA ALA A 353 0.39 8.99 3.82
C ALA A 353 -0.94 8.43 3.27
N GLY A 354 -1.00 8.19 1.96
CA GLY A 354 -2.20 7.70 1.27
C GLY A 354 -3.30 8.75 1.06
N LYS A 355 -3.07 10.02 1.46
CA LYS A 355 -3.95 11.16 1.13
C LYS A 355 -3.36 11.96 -0.03
N ALA A 356 -4.22 12.73 -0.71
CA ALA A 356 -3.77 13.61 -1.77
C ALA A 356 -3.84 15.09 -1.36
N TYR A 357 -2.97 15.88 -1.98
CA TYR A 357 -2.86 17.31 -1.76
C TYR A 357 -2.52 18.07 -3.05
N LEU A 358 -2.75 19.38 -3.04
CA LEU A 358 -2.22 20.32 -4.04
C LEU A 358 -1.04 21.09 -3.45
N GLN A 359 -0.01 21.28 -4.25
CA GLN A 359 1.13 22.14 -3.87
C GLN A 359 1.09 23.41 -4.70
N ILE A 360 0.90 24.55 -4.04
CA ILE A 360 0.60 25.82 -4.68
C ILE A 360 1.61 26.89 -4.21
N ALA A 361 1.79 27.94 -5.01
CA ALA A 361 2.66 29.05 -4.65
C ALA A 361 2.26 29.71 -3.32
N SER A 362 3.24 30.35 -2.66
CA SER A 362 3.09 30.87 -1.29
C SER A 362 2.07 32.01 -1.13
N ASP A 363 1.74 32.71 -2.22
CA ASP A 363 0.81 33.83 -2.28
C ASP A 363 -0.64 33.47 -2.60
N ALA A 364 -0.92 32.17 -2.71
CA ALA A 364 -2.30 31.70 -2.95
C ALA A 364 -3.20 31.89 -1.71
N PRO A 365 -4.53 32.09 -1.91
CA PRO A 365 -5.47 32.29 -0.81
C PRO A 365 -5.51 31.09 0.16
N GLU A 366 -5.92 31.32 1.42
CA GLU A 366 -6.07 30.26 2.43
C GLU A 366 -7.12 29.19 2.06
N PHE A 367 -8.02 29.52 1.13
CA PHE A 367 -9.08 28.62 0.65
C PHE A 367 -9.25 28.74 -0.88
N LEU A 368 -9.32 27.62 -1.55
CA LEU A 368 -9.61 27.50 -2.98
C LEU A 368 -10.91 26.71 -3.16
N PRO A 369 -12.00 27.38 -3.57
CA PRO A 369 -13.25 26.69 -3.88
C PRO A 369 -13.10 25.82 -5.11
N ILE A 370 -13.87 24.72 -5.16
CA ILE A 370 -14.03 23.91 -6.36
C ILE A 370 -14.97 24.64 -7.32
N ASP A 371 -14.55 24.79 -8.59
CA ASP A 371 -15.33 25.46 -9.61
C ASP A 371 -16.63 24.69 -9.91
N GLY A 372 -17.74 25.42 -10.08
CA GLY A 372 -19.05 24.84 -10.32
C GLY A 372 -19.77 24.32 -9.06
N MET A 373 -19.12 24.27 -7.91
CA MET A 373 -19.80 24.10 -6.63
C MET A 373 -20.19 25.48 -6.12
N GLY A 374 -21.43 25.85 -6.35
CA GLY A 374 -21.98 27.08 -5.80
C GLY A 374 -21.74 27.13 -4.30
N LEU A 375 -21.13 28.19 -3.82
CA LEU A 375 -21.14 28.52 -2.40
C LEU A 375 -22.63 28.58 -2.00
N THR A 376 -23.09 27.57 -1.29
CA THR A 376 -24.44 27.57 -0.68
C THR A 376 -24.42 28.50 0.52
N GLY A 377 -24.36 29.80 0.24
CA GLY A 377 -24.35 30.85 1.26
C GLY A 377 -23.91 32.16 0.64
N ILE A 378 -24.54 33.20 1.00
CA ILE A 378 -24.46 34.62 0.61
C ILE A 378 -23.02 35.22 0.42
N SER A 379 -21.98 34.41 0.60
CA SER A 379 -20.56 34.83 0.54
C SER A 379 -19.92 34.83 -0.87
N ALA A 380 -20.58 34.32 -1.90
CA ALA A 380 -20.01 34.24 -3.27
C ALA A 380 -19.81 35.62 -3.93
N THR A 381 -20.41 36.67 -3.40
CA THR A 381 -20.41 38.01 -4.01
C THR A 381 -19.19 38.87 -3.62
N LEU A 382 -18.32 38.39 -2.71
CA LEU A 382 -17.27 39.24 -2.16
C LEU A 382 -15.86 39.05 -2.78
N MET A 383 -15.67 38.11 -3.72
CA MET A 383 -14.33 37.85 -4.28
C MET A 383 -14.09 38.33 -5.71
N ASN A 384 -15.04 38.89 -6.38
CA ASN A 384 -14.81 39.54 -7.67
C ASN A 384 -14.72 41.07 -7.49
N ASN A 385 -13.53 41.61 -7.58
CA ASN A 385 -13.25 43.03 -7.64
C ASN A 385 -13.72 43.67 -8.98
N GLU A 386 -14.76 43.17 -9.60
CA GLU A 386 -15.43 43.80 -10.72
C GLU A 386 -16.73 44.44 -10.23
N LYS A 387 -16.90 45.68 -10.58
CA LYS A 387 -18.01 46.61 -10.28
C LYS A 387 -19.30 45.89 -9.86
N VAL A 388 -19.60 45.96 -8.57
CA VAL A 388 -20.89 45.52 -8.02
C VAL A 388 -21.96 46.39 -8.65
N TYR A 389 -22.71 45.81 -9.59
CA TYR A 389 -24.02 46.36 -9.95
C TYR A 389 -24.92 46.14 -8.73
N ASN A 390 -25.58 47.21 -8.28
CA ASN A 390 -26.58 47.13 -7.22
C ASN A 390 -27.79 46.35 -7.69
N GLU A 391 -27.71 44.99 -7.69
CA GLU A 391 -28.84 44.13 -7.99
C GLU A 391 -29.80 44.13 -6.82
N ILE A 392 -31.06 44.47 -7.10
CA ILE A 392 -32.11 44.55 -6.11
C ILE A 392 -33.09 43.39 -6.37
N PHE A 393 -33.32 42.60 -5.32
CA PHE A 393 -34.23 41.48 -5.34
C PHE A 393 -35.41 41.71 -4.38
N ASN A 394 -36.60 41.29 -4.76
CA ASN A 394 -37.71 41.22 -3.84
C ASN A 394 -37.58 40.01 -2.89
N LEU A 395 -38.47 39.87 -1.89
CA LEU A 395 -38.41 38.78 -0.93
C LEU A 395 -38.65 37.39 -1.54
N ALA A 396 -39.21 37.32 -2.77
CA ALA A 396 -39.37 36.09 -3.52
C ALA A 396 -38.14 35.74 -4.37
N GLY A 397 -37.02 36.52 -4.28
CA GLY A 397 -35.80 36.29 -5.02
C GLY A 397 -35.82 36.75 -6.48
N GLN A 398 -36.81 37.49 -6.91
CA GLN A 398 -36.92 38.03 -8.27
C GLN A 398 -36.16 39.35 -8.38
N HIS A 399 -35.40 39.54 -9.45
CA HIS A 399 -34.67 40.78 -9.73
C HIS A 399 -35.66 41.92 -9.99
N VAL A 400 -35.39 43.08 -9.39
CA VAL A 400 -36.26 44.29 -9.50
C VAL A 400 -35.42 45.45 -10.01
N ALA A 401 -35.68 45.88 -11.25
CA ALA A 401 -34.93 46.96 -11.88
C ALA A 401 -35.29 48.33 -11.29
N GLN A 402 -36.52 48.51 -10.81
CA GLN A 402 -36.99 49.75 -10.16
C GLN A 402 -37.78 49.39 -8.89
N PRO A 403 -37.17 49.46 -7.70
CA PRO A 403 -37.83 49.13 -6.47
C PRO A 403 -38.88 50.21 -6.11
N ALA A 404 -40.09 49.74 -5.85
CA ALA A 404 -41.11 50.58 -5.22
C ALA A 404 -40.88 50.63 -3.69
N LYS A 405 -41.74 51.38 -2.97
CA LYS A 405 -41.72 51.40 -1.53
C LYS A 405 -41.93 49.99 -0.96
N GLY A 406 -40.94 49.50 -0.16
CA GLY A 406 -41.00 48.14 0.37
C GLY A 406 -39.68 47.61 0.87
N LEU A 407 -39.62 46.35 1.28
CA LEU A 407 -38.45 45.63 1.73
C LEU A 407 -37.83 44.82 0.59
N TYR A 408 -36.54 45.02 0.34
CA TYR A 408 -35.79 44.37 -0.74
C TYR A 408 -34.46 43.81 -0.19
N ILE A 409 -33.83 42.96 -0.96
CA ILE A 409 -32.49 42.49 -0.75
C ILE A 409 -31.56 43.18 -1.74
N VAL A 410 -30.64 43.98 -1.26
CA VAL A 410 -29.61 44.69 -2.03
C VAL A 410 -28.22 44.24 -1.56
N ASN A 411 -27.45 43.65 -2.45
CA ASN A 411 -26.10 43.12 -2.11
C ASN A 411 -26.15 42.20 -0.88
N GLY A 412 -27.16 41.32 -0.80
CA GLY A 412 -27.31 40.35 0.30
C GLY A 412 -27.83 40.93 1.61
N LYS A 413 -28.13 42.22 1.69
CA LYS A 413 -28.68 42.91 2.89
C LYS A 413 -30.13 43.33 2.69
N LYS A 414 -30.91 43.21 3.78
CA LYS A 414 -32.29 43.73 3.80
C LYS A 414 -32.26 45.28 3.83
N VAL A 415 -32.90 45.92 2.85
CA VAL A 415 -32.98 47.37 2.68
C VAL A 415 -34.45 47.76 2.50
N ILE A 416 -34.89 48.79 3.24
CA ILE A 416 -36.24 49.36 3.10
C ILE A 416 -36.17 50.58 2.20
N PHE A 417 -36.83 50.52 1.04
CA PHE A 417 -37.06 51.65 0.20
C PHE A 417 -38.33 52.40 0.72
N LYS A 418 -38.17 53.68 1.04
CA LYS A 418 -39.23 54.50 1.62
C LYS A 418 -40.04 55.23 0.55
#